data_0418e94a9cf5451da656f1582efac14a
#
_entry.id   0418e94a9cf5451da656f1582efac14a
#
_cell.length_a   1.000
_cell.length_b   1.000
_cell.length_c   1.000
_cell.angle_alpha   90.00
_cell.angle_beta   90.00
_cell.angle_gamma   90.00
#
_symmetry.space_group_name_H-M   'P 1'
#
loop_
_entity.id
_entity.type
_entity.pdbx_description
1 polymer ?
#
loop_
_entity_poly.entity_id
_entity_poly.type
_entity_poly.pdbx_seq_one_letter_code
_entity_poly.pdbx_strand_id
1 'polypeptide(L)'
;MDTNAAQPFAAAAKTGYPGFPPAFPSPRIFRLSTARHTVYDKRYAGFLFDMDGTLLNSIAAAERVWGRWAARHGLDVEAFLPTMHGKRGIDTIRGLGLPGVDVEAEALVIERGEIEDVEGVVALPGAIDFLNALPSDRWSIVTSAPVALARARIEAAGLPQPPKIVTAEDVAIGKPDPAGYRLGARHIGADPARCLVFEDVMAGVLAAEAAGSDVMVVTATHGHPMETPHPTIASYEGLVVHVDSTGHMQIVRAI
;
A
#
# COMPACT_ATOMS: atom_id res chain seq x y z
N MET A 1 -22.63 -60.24 15.70
CA MET A 1 -21.47 -60.62 14.89
C MET A 1 -21.63 -59.86 13.60
N ASP A 2 -21.00 -58.75 13.49
CA ASP A 2 -20.47 -58.20 12.27
C ASP A 2 -19.91 -56.80 12.56
N THR A 3 -18.63 -56.75 12.48
CA THR A 3 -17.79 -55.59 12.66
C THR A 3 -17.84 -54.76 11.37
N ASN A 4 -18.29 -53.52 11.45
CA ASN A 4 -18.18 -52.58 10.33
C ASN A 4 -17.13 -51.53 10.67
N ALA A 5 -15.96 -51.70 10.08
CA ALA A 5 -14.83 -50.82 10.18
C ALA A 5 -15.05 -49.60 9.28
N ALA A 6 -14.97 -48.43 9.87
CA ALA A 6 -14.97 -47.14 9.15
C ALA A 6 -13.65 -46.96 8.38
N GLN A 7 -13.74 -46.80 7.08
CA GLN A 7 -12.63 -46.33 6.23
C GLN A 7 -12.57 -44.79 6.22
N PRO A 8 -11.37 -44.20 6.25
CA PRO A 8 -11.19 -42.76 6.18
C PRO A 8 -11.30 -42.26 4.73
N PHE A 9 -12.04 -41.19 4.53
CA PHE A 9 -12.06 -40.41 3.29
C PHE A 9 -10.71 -39.71 3.08
N ALA A 10 -9.89 -40.27 2.21
CA ALA A 10 -8.76 -39.60 1.61
C ALA A 10 -9.01 -39.59 0.13
N ALA A 11 -9.32 -38.40 -0.46
CA ALA A 11 -8.98 -38.00 -1.81
C ALA A 11 -9.91 -36.89 -2.30
N ALA A 12 -9.41 -35.65 -2.34
CA ALA A 12 -9.71 -34.69 -3.41
C ALA A 12 -8.84 -33.43 -3.23
N ALA A 13 -7.55 -33.57 -3.41
CA ALA A 13 -6.67 -32.45 -3.62
C ALA A 13 -6.06 -32.59 -5.01
N LYS A 14 -6.81 -32.23 -6.06
CA LYS A 14 -6.28 -32.03 -7.42
C LYS A 14 -7.34 -31.31 -8.27
N THR A 15 -7.47 -30.02 -8.12
CA THR A 15 -7.84 -29.14 -9.25
C THR A 15 -7.11 -27.82 -9.05
N GLY A 16 -5.91 -27.76 -9.65
CA GLY A 16 -5.16 -26.52 -9.76
C GLY A 16 -5.92 -25.58 -10.69
N TYR A 17 -6.16 -24.36 -10.24
CA TYR A 17 -6.61 -23.27 -11.10
C TYR A 17 -5.51 -22.96 -12.12
N PRO A 18 -5.80 -22.94 -13.43
CA PRO A 18 -4.83 -22.50 -14.44
C PRO A 18 -4.74 -20.97 -14.40
N GLY A 19 -3.62 -20.42 -14.02
CA GLY A 19 -3.39 -18.98 -14.08
C GLY A 19 -2.44 -18.37 -13.06
N PHE A 20 -1.86 -19.16 -12.17
CA PHE A 20 -0.76 -18.67 -11.33
C PHE A 20 0.56 -18.83 -12.07
N PRO A 21 1.39 -17.77 -12.14
CA PRO A 21 2.76 -17.92 -12.62
C PRO A 21 3.51 -18.93 -11.74
N PRO A 22 4.54 -19.61 -12.28
CA PRO A 22 5.28 -20.62 -11.55
C PRO A 22 5.89 -20.04 -10.28
N ALA A 23 5.92 -20.87 -9.23
CA ALA A 23 6.42 -20.58 -7.91
C ALA A 23 7.65 -19.67 -7.93
N PHE A 24 7.62 -18.62 -7.10
CA PHE A 24 8.74 -17.73 -6.88
C PHE A 24 10.03 -18.51 -6.59
N PRO A 25 11.18 -18.07 -7.12
CA PRO A 25 12.45 -18.70 -6.79
C PRO A 25 12.66 -18.64 -5.28
N SER A 26 13.15 -19.74 -4.72
CA SER A 26 13.45 -19.91 -3.29
C SER A 26 14.15 -18.67 -2.73
N PRO A 27 13.79 -18.21 -1.52
CA PRO A 27 14.40 -17.01 -0.94
C PRO A 27 15.91 -17.23 -0.83
N ARG A 28 16.68 -16.38 -1.50
CA ARG A 28 18.12 -16.27 -1.25
C ARG A 28 18.26 -15.90 0.21
N ILE A 29 18.96 -16.75 0.96
CA ILE A 29 19.37 -16.46 2.34
C ILE A 29 20.24 -15.20 2.28
N PHE A 30 19.63 -14.04 2.49
CA PHE A 30 20.37 -12.82 2.75
C PHE A 30 21.07 -12.99 4.10
N ARG A 31 22.40 -13.00 4.09
CA ARG A 31 23.19 -12.89 5.30
C ARG A 31 22.73 -11.62 6.02
N LEU A 32 22.10 -11.79 7.17
CA LEU A 32 21.76 -10.72 8.09
C LEU A 32 23.07 -10.00 8.48
N SER A 33 23.26 -8.82 7.93
CA SER A 33 24.25 -7.86 8.45
C SER A 33 23.78 -7.46 9.85
N THR A 34 24.59 -7.70 10.86
CA THR A 34 24.28 -7.50 12.28
C THR A 34 24.39 -6.05 12.76
N ALA A 35 24.27 -5.07 11.90
CA ALA A 35 24.09 -3.67 12.27
C ALA A 35 22.65 -3.26 11.93
N ARG A 36 21.73 -3.44 12.90
CA ARG A 36 20.39 -2.84 12.83
C ARG A 36 20.53 -1.33 13.02
N HIS A 37 20.94 -0.59 11.99
CA HIS A 37 20.63 0.82 11.93
C HIS A 37 19.11 0.91 11.80
N THR A 38 18.44 1.32 12.85
CA THR A 38 16.99 1.56 12.79
C THR A 38 16.76 2.78 11.90
N VAL A 39 15.57 2.91 11.28
CA VAL A 39 15.21 4.11 10.49
C VAL A 39 15.34 5.40 11.31
N TYR A 40 15.31 5.31 12.63
CA TYR A 40 15.50 6.43 13.56
C TYR A 40 16.96 6.91 13.65
N ASP A 41 17.93 6.09 13.27
CA ASP A 41 19.36 6.46 13.30
C ASP A 41 19.85 7.04 11.99
N LYS A 42 19.02 7.00 10.94
CA LYS A 42 19.37 7.44 9.60
C LYS A 42 18.85 8.84 9.29
N ARG A 43 19.53 9.49 8.35
CA ARG A 43 19.11 10.75 7.76
C ARG A 43 18.72 10.52 6.31
N TYR A 44 17.55 11.03 5.92
CA TYR A 44 16.96 10.82 4.62
C TYR A 44 16.94 12.12 3.81
N ALA A 45 17.14 11.99 2.50
CA ALA A 45 16.99 13.09 1.56
C ALA A 45 15.52 13.40 1.25
N GLY A 46 14.63 12.42 1.46
CA GLY A 46 13.20 12.58 1.23
C GLY A 46 12.35 11.49 1.88
N PHE A 47 11.07 11.80 2.07
CA PHE A 47 10.06 10.85 2.51
C PHE A 47 9.05 10.62 1.39
N LEU A 48 8.70 9.35 1.16
CA LEU A 48 7.71 8.94 0.18
C LEU A 48 6.59 8.21 0.93
N PHE A 49 5.36 8.61 0.68
CA PHE A 49 4.21 8.07 1.39
C PHE A 49 3.29 7.36 0.41
N ASP A 50 2.93 6.12 0.69
CA ASP A 50 1.65 5.64 0.20
C ASP A 50 0.53 6.48 0.81
N MET A 51 -0.69 6.35 0.31
CA MET A 51 -1.82 7.17 0.73
C MET A 51 -2.83 6.38 1.57
N ASP A 52 -3.43 5.37 0.97
CA ASP A 52 -4.58 4.63 1.53
C ASP A 52 -4.11 3.57 2.52
N GLY A 53 -4.51 3.68 3.79
CA GLY A 53 -3.99 2.84 4.88
C GLY A 53 -2.71 3.37 5.50
N THR A 54 -2.04 4.32 4.83
CA THR A 54 -0.74 4.89 5.24
C THR A 54 -0.87 6.32 5.79
N LEU A 55 -1.50 7.25 5.07
CA LEU A 55 -1.75 8.63 5.53
C LEU A 55 -3.19 8.87 5.94
N LEU A 56 -4.10 8.14 5.33
CA LEU A 56 -5.53 8.20 5.60
C LEU A 56 -6.13 6.79 5.63
N ASN A 57 -7.26 6.64 6.29
CA ASN A 57 -8.04 5.41 6.28
C ASN A 57 -9.21 5.58 5.31
N SER A 58 -9.20 4.83 4.22
CA SER A 58 -10.27 4.76 3.22
C SER A 58 -10.89 3.36 3.11
N ILE A 59 -10.47 2.41 3.97
CA ILE A 59 -10.80 0.99 3.84
C ILE A 59 -12.30 0.78 3.76
N ALA A 60 -13.06 1.30 4.72
CA ALA A 60 -14.50 1.11 4.76
C ALA A 60 -15.23 1.71 3.53
N ALA A 61 -14.77 2.87 3.04
CA ALA A 61 -15.31 3.50 1.83
C ALA A 61 -15.02 2.64 0.58
N ALA A 62 -13.78 2.22 0.41
CA ALA A 62 -13.38 1.35 -0.69
C ALA A 62 -14.15 0.01 -0.65
N GLU A 63 -14.22 -0.64 0.51
CA GLU A 63 -14.91 -1.92 0.66
C GLU A 63 -16.42 -1.84 0.37
N ARG A 64 -17.07 -0.71 0.67
CA ARG A 64 -18.47 -0.51 0.27
C ARG A 64 -18.65 -0.49 -1.25
N VAL A 65 -17.76 0.16 -1.97
CA VAL A 65 -17.83 0.26 -3.44
C VAL A 65 -17.47 -1.09 -4.08
N TRP A 66 -16.32 -1.64 -3.69
CA TRP A 66 -15.85 -2.92 -4.21
C TRP A 66 -16.74 -4.09 -3.82
N GLY A 67 -17.33 -4.08 -2.62
CA GLY A 67 -18.30 -5.09 -2.19
C GLY A 67 -19.56 -5.11 -3.05
N ARG A 68 -20.11 -3.92 -3.37
CA ARG A 68 -21.26 -3.82 -4.32
C ARG A 68 -20.87 -4.32 -5.71
N TRP A 69 -19.68 -3.98 -6.17
CA TRP A 69 -19.15 -4.43 -7.46
C TRP A 69 -18.96 -5.95 -7.49
N ALA A 70 -18.30 -6.51 -6.49
CA ALA A 70 -18.06 -7.95 -6.37
C ALA A 70 -19.36 -8.76 -6.34
N ALA A 71 -20.33 -8.33 -5.55
CA ALA A 71 -21.66 -8.95 -5.49
C ALA A 71 -22.36 -8.95 -6.85
N ARG A 72 -22.30 -7.83 -7.61
CA ARG A 72 -22.87 -7.72 -8.96
C ARG A 72 -22.26 -8.71 -9.94
N HIS A 73 -20.95 -9.03 -9.76
CA HIS A 73 -20.24 -10.00 -10.59
C HIS A 73 -20.25 -11.43 -10.05
N GLY A 74 -21.03 -11.70 -8.99
CA GLY A 74 -21.18 -13.04 -8.40
C GLY A 74 -19.94 -13.55 -7.67
N LEU A 75 -19.07 -12.65 -7.23
CA LEU A 75 -17.88 -13.02 -6.45
C LEU A 75 -18.25 -13.21 -4.97
N ASP A 76 -17.49 -14.05 -4.28
CA ASP A 76 -17.49 -14.11 -2.82
C ASP A 76 -16.87 -12.82 -2.28
N VAL A 77 -17.71 -11.94 -1.72
CA VAL A 77 -17.29 -10.61 -1.26
C VAL A 77 -16.28 -10.69 -0.12
N GLU A 78 -16.50 -11.58 0.86
CA GLU A 78 -15.61 -11.72 2.03
C GLU A 78 -14.21 -12.23 1.61
N ALA A 79 -14.16 -13.16 0.67
CA ALA A 79 -12.90 -13.68 0.15
C ALA A 79 -12.19 -12.67 -0.77
N PHE A 80 -12.94 -11.81 -1.48
CA PHE A 80 -12.42 -10.88 -2.47
C PHE A 80 -11.82 -9.62 -1.83
N LEU A 81 -12.53 -8.95 -0.91
CA LEU A 81 -12.16 -7.64 -0.38
C LEU A 81 -10.70 -7.56 0.14
N PRO A 82 -10.18 -8.55 0.88
CA PRO A 82 -8.78 -8.50 1.33
C PRO A 82 -7.74 -8.50 0.21
N THR A 83 -8.13 -8.91 -1.00
CA THR A 83 -7.20 -9.07 -2.13
C THR A 83 -6.98 -7.81 -2.96
N MET A 84 -7.83 -6.78 -2.79
CA MET A 84 -7.83 -5.60 -3.66
C MET A 84 -7.00 -4.43 -3.12
N HIS A 85 -6.71 -4.40 -1.80
CA HIS A 85 -6.01 -3.30 -1.16
C HIS A 85 -4.59 -3.08 -1.71
N GLY A 86 -4.19 -1.82 -1.85
CA GLY A 86 -2.86 -1.41 -2.30
C GLY A 86 -2.57 -1.58 -3.79
N LYS A 87 -3.51 -2.12 -4.56
CA LYS A 87 -3.40 -2.36 -6.01
C LYS A 87 -4.17 -1.29 -6.80
N ARG A 88 -3.79 -1.10 -8.07
CA ARG A 88 -4.63 -0.31 -8.99
C ARG A 88 -5.93 -1.08 -9.28
N GLY A 89 -7.05 -0.38 -9.32
CA GLY A 89 -8.36 -0.98 -9.58
C GLY A 89 -8.39 -1.78 -10.89
N ILE A 90 -7.81 -1.22 -11.96
CA ILE A 90 -7.72 -1.90 -13.27
C ILE A 90 -6.92 -3.21 -13.21
N ASP A 91 -5.85 -3.27 -12.40
CA ASP A 91 -5.05 -4.50 -12.26
C ASP A 91 -5.77 -5.54 -11.43
N THR A 92 -6.54 -5.11 -10.42
CA THR A 92 -7.40 -5.99 -9.63
C THR A 92 -8.47 -6.64 -10.50
N ILE A 93 -9.22 -5.86 -11.30
CA ILE A 93 -10.27 -6.38 -12.20
C ILE A 93 -9.66 -7.30 -13.26
N ARG A 94 -8.56 -6.89 -13.89
CA ARG A 94 -7.85 -7.70 -14.90
C ARG A 94 -7.37 -9.03 -14.34
N GLY A 95 -6.86 -9.02 -13.11
CA GLY A 95 -6.36 -10.22 -12.44
C GLY A 95 -7.42 -11.27 -12.12
N LEU A 96 -8.69 -10.87 -12.04
CA LEU A 96 -9.82 -11.80 -11.83
C LEU A 96 -10.17 -12.60 -13.09
N GLY A 97 -9.84 -12.12 -14.30
CA GLY A 97 -10.08 -12.83 -15.54
C GLY A 97 -11.56 -13.13 -15.81
N LEU A 98 -12.48 -12.27 -15.38
CA LEU A 98 -13.93 -12.48 -15.49
C LEU A 98 -14.38 -12.48 -16.96
N PRO A 99 -15.07 -13.52 -17.44
CA PRO A 99 -15.53 -13.57 -18.83
C PRO A 99 -16.52 -12.46 -19.17
N GLY A 100 -16.32 -11.80 -20.30
CA GLY A 100 -17.24 -10.77 -20.80
C GLY A 100 -17.20 -9.43 -20.05
N VAL A 101 -16.26 -9.25 -19.13
CA VAL A 101 -16.05 -8.00 -18.40
C VAL A 101 -15.11 -7.09 -19.20
N ASP A 102 -15.55 -5.87 -19.48
CA ASP A 102 -14.71 -4.80 -19.99
C ASP A 102 -13.95 -4.17 -18.80
N VAL A 103 -12.67 -4.51 -18.70
CA VAL A 103 -11.80 -4.15 -17.56
C VAL A 103 -11.70 -2.63 -17.40
N GLU A 104 -11.54 -1.92 -18.52
CA GLU A 104 -11.38 -0.47 -18.54
C GLU A 104 -12.70 0.23 -18.13
N ALA A 105 -13.83 -0.22 -18.64
CA ALA A 105 -15.14 0.32 -18.29
C ALA A 105 -15.47 0.08 -16.80
N GLU A 106 -15.21 -1.11 -16.29
CA GLU A 106 -15.47 -1.45 -14.89
C GLU A 106 -14.52 -0.72 -13.93
N ALA A 107 -13.27 -0.50 -14.33
CA ALA A 107 -12.33 0.32 -13.53
C ALA A 107 -12.84 1.76 -13.36
N LEU A 108 -13.41 2.36 -14.42
CA LEU A 108 -14.04 3.68 -14.35
C LEU A 108 -15.30 3.70 -13.48
N VAL A 109 -16.08 2.62 -13.46
CA VAL A 109 -17.26 2.49 -12.57
C VAL A 109 -16.81 2.48 -11.10
N ILE A 110 -15.77 1.71 -10.79
CA ILE A 110 -15.17 1.67 -9.44
C ILE A 110 -14.65 3.04 -9.05
N GLU A 111 -13.79 3.64 -9.88
CA GLU A 111 -13.20 4.96 -9.62
C GLU A 111 -14.27 6.00 -9.31
N ARG A 112 -15.32 6.08 -10.13
CA ARG A 112 -16.43 6.99 -9.90
C ARG A 112 -17.15 6.70 -8.58
N GLY A 113 -17.43 5.44 -8.28
CA GLY A 113 -18.06 5.04 -7.04
C GLY A 113 -17.24 5.41 -5.81
N GLU A 114 -15.91 5.27 -5.87
CA GLU A 114 -15.00 5.63 -4.78
C GLU A 114 -14.84 7.15 -4.63
N ILE A 115 -14.95 7.93 -5.71
CA ILE A 115 -14.97 9.40 -5.66
C ILE A 115 -16.27 9.90 -5.02
N GLU A 116 -17.40 9.28 -5.33
CA GLU A 116 -18.72 9.63 -4.80
C GLU A 116 -18.92 9.19 -3.34
N ASP A 117 -18.25 8.11 -2.91
CA ASP A 117 -18.36 7.54 -1.56
C ASP A 117 -17.08 7.75 -0.76
N VAL A 118 -16.91 8.93 -0.21
CA VAL A 118 -15.80 9.29 0.69
C VAL A 118 -16.22 9.33 2.16
N GLU A 119 -17.39 8.83 2.50
CA GLU A 119 -17.87 8.79 3.88
C GLU A 119 -16.94 7.94 4.77
N GLY A 120 -16.46 8.53 5.85
CA GLY A 120 -15.55 7.88 6.78
C GLY A 120 -14.08 7.86 6.32
N VAL A 121 -13.74 8.52 5.20
CA VAL A 121 -12.35 8.77 4.84
C VAL A 121 -11.78 9.83 5.78
N VAL A 122 -10.77 9.46 6.58
CA VAL A 122 -10.18 10.31 7.61
C VAL A 122 -8.66 10.17 7.62
N ALA A 123 -7.95 11.25 7.99
CA ALA A 123 -6.51 11.18 8.20
C ALA A 123 -6.16 10.22 9.35
N LEU A 124 -5.03 9.52 9.23
CA LEU A 124 -4.51 8.74 10.36
C LEU A 124 -4.05 9.67 11.49
N PRO A 125 -4.10 9.21 12.75
CA PRO A 125 -3.71 10.03 13.90
C PRO A 125 -2.30 10.60 13.75
N GLY A 126 -2.16 11.92 13.87
CA GLY A 126 -0.91 12.66 13.75
C GLY A 126 -0.39 12.88 12.33
N ALA A 127 -1.02 12.32 11.28
CA ALA A 127 -0.53 12.43 9.89
C ALA A 127 -0.51 13.88 9.39
N ILE A 128 -1.53 14.67 9.68
CA ILE A 128 -1.61 16.08 9.27
C ILE A 128 -0.47 16.89 9.85
N ASP A 129 -0.25 16.79 11.16
CA ASP A 129 0.81 17.53 11.85
C ASP A 129 2.19 17.09 11.38
N PHE A 130 2.37 15.78 11.18
CA PHE A 130 3.62 15.22 10.68
C PHE A 130 3.95 15.76 9.29
N LEU A 131 3.00 15.74 8.35
CA LEU A 131 3.19 16.26 6.99
C LEU A 131 3.47 17.77 6.98
N ASN A 132 2.76 18.54 7.81
CA ASN A 132 2.98 19.99 7.93
C ASN A 132 4.35 20.37 8.50
N ALA A 133 5.00 19.46 9.24
CA ALA A 133 6.35 19.66 9.75
C ALA A 133 7.46 19.36 8.73
N LEU A 134 7.12 18.77 7.57
CA LEU A 134 8.09 18.42 6.53
C LEU A 134 8.43 19.62 5.63
N PRO A 135 9.68 19.76 5.19
CA PRO A 135 10.03 20.70 4.11
C PRO A 135 9.24 20.37 2.83
N SER A 136 8.62 21.37 2.22
CA SER A 136 7.70 21.19 1.10
C SER A 136 8.33 20.60 -0.18
N ASP A 137 9.66 20.60 -0.29
CA ASP A 137 10.41 20.03 -1.42
C ASP A 137 10.97 18.63 -1.14
N ARG A 138 10.67 18.04 0.03
CA ARG A 138 11.31 16.81 0.52
C ARG A 138 10.37 15.63 0.71
N TRP A 139 9.13 15.73 0.25
CA TRP A 139 8.20 14.61 0.33
C TRP A 139 7.26 14.52 -0.87
N SER A 140 6.75 13.31 -1.12
CA SER A 140 5.81 13.02 -2.18
C SER A 140 4.84 11.92 -1.74
N ILE A 141 3.61 11.98 -2.23
CA ILE A 141 2.67 10.84 -2.19
C ILE A 141 2.91 9.96 -3.41
N VAL A 142 2.84 8.63 -3.21
CA VAL A 142 2.96 7.61 -4.27
C VAL A 142 1.84 6.60 -4.08
N THR A 143 0.73 6.81 -4.77
CA THR A 143 -0.49 6.01 -4.60
C THR A 143 -0.83 5.18 -5.83
N SER A 144 -1.55 4.07 -5.61
CA SER A 144 -2.18 3.25 -6.65
C SER A 144 -3.53 3.82 -7.10
N ALA A 145 -4.03 4.87 -6.45
CA ALA A 145 -5.28 5.53 -6.83
C ALA A 145 -5.08 6.39 -8.10
N PRO A 146 -6.12 6.50 -8.96
CA PRO A 146 -6.19 7.51 -10.01
C PRO A 146 -6.17 8.94 -9.43
N VAL A 147 -5.73 9.91 -10.23
CA VAL A 147 -5.55 11.30 -9.78
C VAL A 147 -6.82 11.92 -9.20
N ALA A 148 -7.98 11.66 -9.80
CA ALA A 148 -9.25 12.20 -9.34
C ALA A 148 -9.65 11.63 -7.98
N LEU A 149 -9.50 10.32 -7.80
CA LEU A 149 -9.76 9.63 -6.54
C LEU A 149 -8.79 10.06 -5.43
N ALA A 150 -7.49 10.18 -5.76
CA ALA A 150 -6.49 10.64 -4.80
C ALA A 150 -6.83 12.03 -4.26
N ARG A 151 -7.23 12.96 -5.13
CA ARG A 151 -7.67 14.31 -4.74
C ARG A 151 -8.90 14.28 -3.83
N ALA A 152 -9.93 13.52 -4.20
CA ALA A 152 -11.15 13.38 -3.40
C ALA A 152 -10.86 12.87 -1.98
N ARG A 153 -9.99 11.85 -1.85
CA ARG A 153 -9.60 11.29 -0.55
C ARG A 153 -8.72 12.23 0.29
N ILE A 154 -7.76 12.93 -0.35
CA ILE A 154 -6.92 13.95 0.32
C ILE A 154 -7.80 15.06 0.88
N GLU A 155 -8.76 15.55 0.09
CA GLU A 155 -9.71 16.59 0.51
C GLU A 155 -10.62 16.11 1.64
N ALA A 156 -11.24 14.93 1.50
CA ALA A 156 -12.12 14.34 2.51
C ALA A 156 -11.40 14.11 3.85
N ALA A 157 -10.14 13.67 3.81
CA ALA A 157 -9.32 13.45 5.00
C ALA A 157 -8.75 14.74 5.60
N GLY A 158 -8.87 15.89 4.93
CA GLY A 158 -8.27 17.16 5.38
C GLY A 158 -6.74 17.16 5.37
N LEU A 159 -6.11 16.30 4.56
CA LEU A 159 -4.66 16.27 4.43
C LEU A 159 -4.14 17.53 3.72
N PRO A 160 -2.93 18.02 4.04
CA PRO A 160 -2.31 19.08 3.28
C PRO A 160 -2.09 18.63 1.83
N GLN A 161 -2.24 19.57 0.89
CA GLN A 161 -1.97 19.28 -0.52
C GLN A 161 -0.52 18.86 -0.70
N PRO A 162 -0.25 17.67 -1.27
CA PRO A 162 1.11 17.20 -1.45
C PRO A 162 1.86 18.08 -2.44
N PRO A 163 3.12 18.45 -2.18
CA PRO A 163 3.92 19.22 -3.12
C PRO A 163 4.20 18.46 -4.41
N LYS A 164 4.25 17.14 -4.31
CA LYS A 164 4.40 16.18 -5.42
C LYS A 164 3.55 14.95 -5.14
N ILE A 165 2.98 14.40 -6.21
CA ILE A 165 2.20 13.17 -6.16
C ILE A 165 2.54 12.32 -7.39
N VAL A 166 2.55 11.01 -7.19
CA VAL A 166 2.56 9.98 -8.25
C VAL A 166 1.29 9.17 -8.09
N THR A 167 0.54 9.03 -9.17
CA THR A 167 -0.77 8.35 -9.23
C THR A 167 -0.74 7.15 -10.17
N ALA A 168 -1.83 6.43 -10.30
CA ALA A 168 -1.94 5.26 -11.16
C ALA A 168 -1.58 5.55 -12.63
N GLU A 169 -1.85 6.78 -13.11
CA GLU A 169 -1.62 7.20 -14.50
C GLU A 169 -0.14 7.46 -14.81
N ASP A 170 0.68 7.71 -13.78
CA ASP A 170 2.08 8.08 -13.95
C ASP A 170 3.00 6.87 -14.17
N VAL A 171 2.49 5.66 -13.97
CA VAL A 171 3.28 4.41 -14.08
C VAL A 171 2.58 3.36 -14.93
N ALA A 172 3.34 2.70 -15.78
CA ALA A 172 2.82 1.61 -16.62
C ALA A 172 2.42 0.38 -15.78
N ILE A 173 3.22 0.07 -14.76
CA ILE A 173 3.02 -1.08 -13.86
C ILE A 173 2.89 -0.55 -12.44
N GLY A 174 1.84 -0.99 -11.74
CA GLY A 174 1.60 -0.66 -10.33
C GLY A 174 2.46 -1.49 -9.38
N LYS A 175 2.36 -1.19 -8.08
CA LYS A 175 2.98 -1.98 -7.00
C LYS A 175 2.68 -3.48 -7.18
N PRO A 176 3.67 -4.35 -7.04
CA PRO A 176 4.98 -4.20 -6.41
C PRO A 176 6.11 -3.72 -7.34
N ASP A 177 5.83 -3.19 -8.54
CA ASP A 177 6.87 -2.60 -9.38
C ASP A 177 7.42 -1.32 -8.72
N PRO A 178 8.77 -1.09 -8.72
CA PRO A 178 9.39 0.06 -8.05
C PRO A 178 9.20 1.40 -8.77
N ALA A 179 8.61 1.42 -9.96
CA ALA A 179 8.54 2.62 -10.81
C ALA A 179 7.91 3.81 -10.10
N GLY A 180 6.84 3.60 -9.32
CA GLY A 180 6.16 4.65 -8.57
C GLY A 180 7.09 5.33 -7.55
N TYR A 181 7.77 4.56 -6.70
CA TYR A 181 8.67 5.11 -5.70
C TYR A 181 9.93 5.73 -6.30
N ARG A 182 10.47 5.15 -7.38
CA ARG A 182 11.56 5.78 -8.14
C ARG A 182 11.12 7.11 -8.76
N LEU A 183 9.90 7.21 -9.26
CA LEU A 183 9.34 8.45 -9.80
C LEU A 183 9.13 9.48 -8.70
N GLY A 184 8.54 9.09 -7.57
CA GLY A 184 8.33 9.96 -6.41
C GLY A 184 9.65 10.54 -5.89
N ALA A 185 10.70 9.71 -5.76
CA ALA A 185 12.04 10.17 -5.39
C ALA A 185 12.60 11.19 -6.39
N ARG A 186 12.46 10.93 -7.70
CA ARG A 186 12.88 11.90 -8.74
C ARG A 186 12.14 13.23 -8.64
N HIS A 187 10.83 13.22 -8.33
CA HIS A 187 10.04 14.44 -8.20
C HIS A 187 10.52 15.37 -7.09
N ILE A 188 11.15 14.82 -6.05
CA ILE A 188 11.74 15.57 -4.94
C ILE A 188 13.27 15.72 -5.06
N GLY A 189 13.85 15.35 -6.21
CA GLY A 189 15.30 15.45 -6.46
C GLY A 189 16.16 14.55 -5.59
N ALA A 190 15.63 13.42 -5.11
CA ALA A 190 16.33 12.49 -4.22
C ALA A 190 16.68 11.17 -4.91
N ASP A 191 17.73 10.51 -4.44
CA ASP A 191 18.02 9.11 -4.74
C ASP A 191 17.07 8.22 -3.93
N PRO A 192 16.35 7.26 -4.54
CA PRO A 192 15.52 6.29 -3.81
C PRO A 192 16.23 5.63 -2.62
N ALA A 193 17.52 5.31 -2.76
CA ALA A 193 18.32 4.71 -1.69
C ALA A 193 18.56 5.62 -0.48
N ARG A 194 18.23 6.90 -0.61
CA ARG A 194 18.28 7.91 0.45
C ARG A 194 16.89 8.37 0.89
N CYS A 195 15.84 7.66 0.48
CA CYS A 195 14.47 7.92 0.88
C CYS A 195 13.99 6.92 1.92
N LEU A 196 13.04 7.36 2.76
CA LEU A 196 12.24 6.50 3.60
C LEU A 196 10.83 6.46 3.01
N VAL A 197 10.33 5.25 2.77
CA VAL A 197 8.97 4.99 2.33
C VAL A 197 8.11 4.62 3.52
N PHE A 198 6.93 5.22 3.61
CA PHE A 198 5.87 4.81 4.54
C PHE A 198 4.83 4.01 3.75
N GLU A 199 4.49 2.84 4.25
CA GLU A 199 3.62 1.87 3.57
C GLU A 199 2.87 0.98 4.55
N ASP A 200 1.70 0.50 4.15
CA ASP A 200 0.88 -0.39 4.99
C ASP A 200 0.67 -1.78 4.36
N VAL A 201 0.85 -1.95 3.05
CA VAL A 201 0.62 -3.23 2.36
C VAL A 201 1.89 -3.85 1.80
N MET A 202 1.92 -5.20 1.78
CA MET A 202 3.10 -5.94 1.30
C MET A 202 3.51 -5.58 -0.13
N ALA A 203 2.55 -5.33 -1.02
CA ALA A 203 2.86 -4.95 -2.41
C ALA A 203 3.66 -3.64 -2.48
N GLY A 204 3.33 -2.67 -1.63
CA GLY A 204 4.06 -1.42 -1.56
C GLY A 204 5.40 -1.54 -0.85
N VAL A 205 5.49 -2.36 0.21
CA VAL A 205 6.77 -2.69 0.86
C VAL A 205 7.75 -3.28 -0.15
N LEU A 206 7.32 -4.28 -0.93
CA LEU A 206 8.15 -4.89 -1.98
C LEU A 206 8.55 -3.88 -3.07
N ALA A 207 7.66 -2.96 -3.45
CA ALA A 207 7.98 -1.90 -4.40
C ALA A 207 9.06 -0.94 -3.87
N ALA A 208 8.97 -0.57 -2.59
CA ALA A 208 9.95 0.29 -1.91
C ALA A 208 11.32 -0.39 -1.80
N GLU A 209 11.35 -1.67 -1.38
CA GLU A 209 12.59 -2.47 -1.35
C GLU A 209 13.22 -2.59 -2.73
N ALA A 210 12.43 -2.87 -3.77
CA ALA A 210 12.90 -2.96 -5.15
C ALA A 210 13.36 -1.60 -5.71
N ALA A 211 12.86 -0.48 -5.16
CA ALA A 211 13.38 0.85 -5.45
C ALA A 211 14.71 1.12 -4.76
N GLY A 212 15.06 0.36 -3.73
CA GLY A 212 16.26 0.51 -2.90
C GLY A 212 16.05 1.40 -1.68
N SER A 213 14.81 1.78 -1.36
CA SER A 213 14.46 2.64 -0.23
C SER A 213 14.39 1.87 1.09
N ASP A 214 14.61 2.57 2.20
CA ASP A 214 14.22 2.06 3.52
C ASP A 214 12.68 2.12 3.67
N VAL A 215 12.13 1.28 4.54
CA VAL A 215 10.68 1.20 4.75
C VAL A 215 10.32 1.37 6.22
N MET A 216 9.26 2.12 6.48
CA MET A 216 8.50 2.19 7.73
C MET A 216 7.10 1.64 7.46
N VAL A 217 6.73 0.56 8.12
CA VAL A 217 5.39 -0.02 7.95
C VAL A 217 4.39 0.66 8.88
N VAL A 218 3.31 1.18 8.31
CA VAL A 218 2.20 1.78 9.05
C VAL A 218 1.15 0.69 9.30
N THR A 219 0.84 0.44 10.56
CA THR A 219 -0.06 -0.66 10.96
C THR A 219 -1.42 -0.19 11.46
N ALA A 220 -1.73 1.11 11.31
CA ALA A 220 -2.94 1.74 11.84
C ALA A 220 -4.24 1.07 11.39
N THR A 221 -4.26 0.51 10.18
CA THR A 221 -5.44 -0.08 9.54
C THR A 221 -5.40 -1.61 9.51
N HIS A 222 -4.37 -2.24 10.07
CA HIS A 222 -4.22 -3.69 10.02
C HIS A 222 -5.16 -4.37 11.01
N GLY A 223 -5.98 -5.30 10.53
CA GLY A 223 -6.76 -6.21 11.37
C GLY A 223 -5.91 -7.33 11.99
N HIS A 224 -4.75 -7.63 11.40
CA HIS A 224 -3.79 -8.63 11.85
C HIS A 224 -2.36 -8.10 11.71
N PRO A 225 -1.42 -8.53 12.58
CA PRO A 225 -0.02 -8.13 12.46
C PRO A 225 0.57 -8.55 11.10
N MET A 226 1.28 -7.62 10.45
CA MET A 226 2.11 -7.95 9.29
C MET A 226 3.47 -8.44 9.78
N GLU A 227 3.87 -9.65 9.37
CA GLU A 227 5.24 -10.11 9.58
C GLU A 227 6.17 -9.36 8.63
N THR A 228 7.05 -8.54 9.19
CA THR A 228 7.98 -7.71 8.42
C THR A 228 9.29 -7.50 9.18
N PRO A 229 10.45 -7.46 8.48
CA PRO A 229 11.72 -7.10 9.11
C PRO A 229 11.85 -5.58 9.33
N HIS A 230 10.93 -4.78 8.77
CA HIS A 230 10.96 -3.33 8.84
C HIS A 230 10.39 -2.80 10.16
N PRO A 231 10.82 -1.63 10.63
CA PRO A 231 10.21 -0.95 11.75
C PRO A 231 8.74 -0.60 11.45
N THR A 232 7.92 -0.59 12.49
CA THR A 232 6.49 -0.33 12.39
C THR A 232 6.06 0.85 13.24
N ILE A 233 5.02 1.54 12.79
CA ILE A 233 4.29 2.56 13.56
C ILE A 233 2.79 2.29 13.48
N ALA A 234 2.08 2.52 14.58
CA ALA A 234 0.62 2.43 14.60
C ALA A 234 -0.04 3.79 14.30
N SER A 235 0.69 4.90 14.43
CA SER A 235 0.24 6.26 14.12
C SER A 235 1.45 7.18 13.93
N TYR A 236 1.19 8.41 13.48
CA TYR A 236 2.22 9.45 13.40
C TYR A 236 2.35 10.27 14.69
N GLU A 237 1.49 10.01 15.68
CA GLU A 237 1.54 10.69 16.98
C GLU A 237 2.88 10.46 17.68
N GLY A 238 3.46 11.53 18.19
CA GLY A 238 4.76 11.49 18.87
C GLY A 238 5.97 11.29 17.94
N LEU A 239 5.77 11.28 16.61
CA LEU A 239 6.88 11.36 15.66
C LEU A 239 7.26 12.82 15.42
N VAL A 240 8.54 13.11 15.52
CA VAL A 240 9.12 14.43 15.25
C VAL A 240 10.17 14.30 14.15
N VAL A 241 10.23 15.27 13.27
CA VAL A 241 11.25 15.32 12.21
C VAL A 241 12.27 16.40 12.55
N HIS A 242 13.53 16.01 12.68
CA HIS A 242 14.66 16.92 12.71
C HIS A 242 15.20 17.12 11.31
N VAL A 243 15.29 18.38 10.88
CA VAL A 243 15.87 18.76 9.58
C VAL A 243 17.23 19.40 9.84
N ASP A 244 18.29 18.85 9.25
CA ASP A 244 19.63 19.41 9.39
C ASP A 244 19.88 20.57 8.41
N SER A 245 21.04 21.22 8.54
CA SER A 245 21.42 22.37 7.70
C SER A 245 21.56 22.05 6.20
N THR A 246 21.57 20.77 5.82
CA THR A 246 21.62 20.30 4.42
C THR A 246 20.24 19.87 3.93
N GLY A 247 19.19 19.98 4.75
CA GLY A 247 17.82 19.59 4.44
C GLY A 247 17.56 18.09 4.58
N HIS A 248 18.48 17.31 5.18
CA HIS A 248 18.19 15.90 5.47
C HIS A 248 17.33 15.78 6.73
N MET A 249 16.45 14.82 6.67
CA MET A 249 15.43 14.58 7.70
C MET A 249 15.77 13.32 8.51
N GLN A 250 15.59 13.41 9.81
CA GLN A 250 15.67 12.29 10.74
C GLN A 250 14.40 12.22 11.57
N ILE A 251 13.83 11.01 11.67
CA ILE A 251 12.68 10.79 12.55
C ILE A 251 13.18 10.51 13.97
N VAL A 252 12.56 11.16 14.94
CA VAL A 252 12.74 10.86 16.35
C VAL A 252 11.38 10.67 17.01
N ARG A 253 11.33 9.92 18.10
CA ARG A 253 10.13 9.86 18.92
C ARG A 253 10.19 10.95 19.98
N ALA A 254 9.12 11.71 20.15
CA ALA A 254 8.97 12.58 21.31
C ALA A 254 9.02 11.71 22.58
N ILE A 255 9.81 12.14 23.57
CA ILE A 255 9.96 11.50 24.88
C ILE A 255 8.75 11.85 25.74
#